data_4eab624622036190ecdf9aaafd649301
#
_entry.id   4eab624622036190ecdf9aaafd649301
#
_cell.length_a   1.000
_cell.length_b   1.000
_cell.length_c   1.000
_cell.angle_alpha   90.00
_cell.angle_beta   90.00
_cell.angle_gamma   90.00
#
_symmetry.space_group_name_H-M   'P 1'
#
loop_
_entity.id
_entity.type
_entity.pdbx_description
1 polymer ?
#
loop_
_entity_poly.entity_id
_entity_poly.type
_entity_poly.pdbx_seq_one_letter_code
_entity_poly.pdbx_strand_id
1 'polypeptide(L)'
;MKKICRILCLALALSILTLTFAGCEKKPGLYTWYGGKMNVETVMTISIDGGEGEKEYDVPFDTYRTVFLYLKQNVSDVIKNEEGQITALSTDAEKNAAIKEVAENILIEYYCLVAVCEKYGISITEEDKQEYKESYQRKLQTYIESMDGTEVYEGTAEEYAEFLYKKTLQLIGMTPEYFEFSYYRSLLEKRLKLALATDLDKYINQSYYHYKQILIPYTKGDSVAEEQARNNVREAWEKLQNGADMDSLIKEYSSDQTYSEIYFDSYGYVVGSSSSDTVGTYTMEAICALDFDEYSDIMSGDMNDYTGYFAILQRLDIDMEFVCGSDKVGALMYQYPYSGASSYTTYYTNYQLILDSYIQNSALVPTDVKVYKRIGIRTMY
;
A
#
# COMPACT_ATOMS: atom_id res chain seq x y z
N MET A 1 8.07 -50.76 39.77
CA MET A 1 8.26 -49.43 40.37
C MET A 1 9.33 -48.57 39.65
N LYS A 2 10.57 -49.05 39.41
CA LYS A 2 11.63 -48.21 38.77
C LYS A 2 11.28 -47.65 37.34
N LYS A 3 10.49 -48.37 36.54
CA LYS A 3 10.10 -47.88 35.18
C LYS A 3 9.01 -46.80 35.23
N ILE A 4 8.06 -46.88 36.16
CA ILE A 4 6.97 -45.90 36.34
C ILE A 4 7.54 -44.59 36.88
N CYS A 5 8.50 -44.64 37.84
CA CYS A 5 9.17 -43.42 38.31
C CYS A 5 9.95 -42.69 37.21
N ARG A 6 10.60 -43.43 36.30
CA ARG A 6 11.31 -42.79 35.16
C ARG A 6 10.37 -42.11 34.16
N ILE A 7 9.21 -42.71 33.91
CA ILE A 7 8.21 -42.12 33.02
C ILE A 7 7.58 -40.86 33.65
N LEU A 8 7.29 -40.90 34.96
CA LEU A 8 6.81 -39.74 35.70
C LEU A 8 7.84 -38.59 35.74
N CYS A 9 9.12 -38.90 35.96
CA CYS A 9 10.18 -37.90 35.95
C CYS A 9 10.40 -37.31 34.56
N LEU A 10 10.26 -38.09 33.46
CA LEU A 10 10.32 -37.59 32.10
C LEU A 10 9.11 -36.72 31.76
N ALA A 11 7.91 -37.09 32.17
CA ALA A 11 6.70 -36.30 31.99
C ALA A 11 6.75 -34.97 32.77
N LEU A 12 7.27 -35.00 34.02
CA LEU A 12 7.50 -33.77 34.78
C LEU A 12 8.59 -32.88 34.17
N ALA A 13 9.67 -33.45 33.66
CA ALA A 13 10.73 -32.70 32.98
C ALA A 13 10.24 -32.09 31.68
N LEU A 14 9.40 -32.80 30.90
CA LEU A 14 8.75 -32.24 29.70
C LEU A 14 7.74 -31.13 30.04
N SER A 15 6.94 -31.28 31.11
CA SER A 15 6.00 -30.25 31.53
C SER A 15 6.70 -28.99 32.07
N ILE A 16 7.84 -29.15 32.75
CA ILE A 16 8.68 -28.02 33.17
C ILE A 16 9.34 -27.36 31.97
N LEU A 17 9.80 -28.13 30.97
CA LEU A 17 10.32 -27.55 29.71
C LEU A 17 9.25 -26.78 28.93
N THR A 18 8.03 -27.30 28.85
CA THR A 18 6.94 -26.59 28.18
C THR A 18 6.52 -25.33 28.94
N LEU A 19 6.56 -25.33 30.26
CA LEU A 19 6.31 -24.14 31.10
C LEU A 19 7.44 -23.10 31.01
N THR A 20 8.68 -23.52 30.75
CA THR A 20 9.80 -22.57 30.54
C THR A 20 9.85 -21.98 29.12
N PHE A 21 9.23 -22.64 28.13
CA PHE A 21 9.06 -22.11 26.79
C PHE A 21 7.77 -21.30 26.61
N ALA A 22 6.81 -21.37 27.51
CA ALA A 22 5.77 -20.37 27.69
C ALA A 22 6.40 -19.13 28.34
N GLY A 23 7.43 -18.55 27.71
CA GLY A 23 7.98 -17.26 28.08
C GLY A 23 6.82 -16.27 28.07
N CYS A 24 6.60 -15.60 29.20
CA CYS A 24 5.60 -14.53 29.29
C CYS A 24 5.83 -13.59 28.11
N GLU A 25 4.96 -13.66 27.13
CA GLU A 25 5.01 -12.78 25.97
C GLU A 25 4.91 -11.36 26.50
N LYS A 26 5.99 -10.61 26.34
CA LYS A 26 6.03 -9.27 26.88
C LYS A 26 4.98 -8.42 26.16
N LYS A 27 4.10 -7.80 26.94
CA LYS A 27 3.11 -6.87 26.38
C LYS A 27 3.80 -5.71 25.64
N PRO A 28 3.19 -5.15 24.60
CA PRO A 28 3.73 -4.01 23.88
C PRO A 28 4.21 -2.90 24.83
N GLY A 29 5.42 -2.38 24.63
CA GLY A 29 5.96 -1.30 25.44
C GLY A 29 7.49 -1.27 25.56
N LEU A 30 7.99 -0.33 26.36
CA LEU A 30 9.39 -0.23 26.75
C LEU A 30 9.61 -0.85 28.13
N TYR A 31 10.67 -1.64 28.26
CA TYR A 31 10.98 -2.37 29.48
C TYR A 31 12.34 -1.96 30.06
N THR A 32 12.45 -1.98 31.38
CA THR A 32 13.72 -1.89 32.08
C THR A 32 14.51 -3.20 31.92
N TRP A 33 15.81 -3.16 32.18
CA TRP A 33 16.66 -4.37 32.18
C TRP A 33 16.16 -5.47 33.13
N TYR A 34 15.41 -5.09 34.16
CA TYR A 34 14.82 -6.02 35.16
C TYR A 34 13.38 -6.43 34.82
N GLY A 35 12.87 -6.09 33.64
CA GLY A 35 11.57 -6.54 33.15
C GLY A 35 10.37 -5.66 33.56
N GLY A 36 10.58 -4.58 34.30
CA GLY A 36 9.50 -3.61 34.61
C GLY A 36 9.10 -2.78 33.38
N LYS A 37 7.80 -2.67 33.07
CA LYS A 37 7.28 -1.82 31.98
C LYS A 37 7.41 -0.35 32.38
N MET A 38 7.93 0.47 31.49
CA MET A 38 8.02 1.92 31.65
C MET A 38 6.79 2.58 31.02
N ASN A 39 6.26 3.61 31.66
CA ASN A 39 5.27 4.49 31.06
C ASN A 39 6.02 5.61 30.33
N VAL A 40 5.83 5.69 29.02
CA VAL A 40 6.44 6.69 28.14
C VAL A 40 5.36 7.23 27.22
N GLU A 41 5.09 8.51 27.28
CA GLU A 41 4.09 9.16 26.42
C GLU A 41 4.76 9.72 25.17
N THR A 42 5.84 10.46 25.33
CA THR A 42 6.61 11.10 24.26
C THR A 42 8.08 10.67 24.34
N VAL A 43 8.67 10.32 23.21
CA VAL A 43 10.08 9.89 23.13
C VAL A 43 11.01 11.06 22.83
N MET A 44 10.60 11.92 21.91
CA MET A 44 11.38 13.04 21.41
C MET A 44 10.48 14.15 20.89
N THR A 45 11.06 15.32 20.70
CA THR A 45 10.43 16.44 20.03
C THR A 45 11.21 16.75 18.75
N ILE A 46 10.52 16.97 17.66
CA ILE A 46 11.08 17.42 16.39
C ILE A 46 10.68 18.88 16.21
N SER A 47 11.67 19.74 16.11
CA SER A 47 11.54 21.17 15.86
C SER A 47 11.78 21.41 14.37
N ILE A 48 10.89 22.13 13.70
CA ILE A 48 10.91 22.36 12.26
C ILE A 48 10.71 23.85 11.99
N ASP A 49 11.65 24.47 11.29
CA ASP A 49 11.49 25.84 10.78
C ASP A 49 11.13 25.81 9.28
N GLY A 50 9.85 26.02 9.00
CA GLY A 50 9.28 26.10 7.62
C GLY A 50 9.37 27.49 7.01
N GLY A 51 10.12 28.42 7.58
CA GLY A 51 10.25 29.83 7.16
C GLY A 51 9.15 30.76 7.69
N GLU A 52 8.21 30.25 8.47
CA GLU A 52 7.15 31.00 9.16
C GLU A 52 7.36 31.02 10.68
N GLY A 53 8.49 30.48 11.14
CA GLY A 53 8.85 30.27 12.53
C GLY A 53 8.97 28.80 12.89
N GLU A 54 9.64 28.55 14.00
CA GLU A 54 9.89 27.20 14.50
C GLU A 54 8.61 26.63 15.12
N LYS A 55 8.27 25.39 14.72
CA LYS A 55 7.17 24.62 15.28
C LYS A 55 7.67 23.30 15.83
N GLU A 56 7.19 22.93 17.01
CA GLU A 56 7.58 21.69 17.69
C GLU A 56 6.50 20.62 17.52
N TYR A 57 6.95 19.39 17.25
CA TYR A 57 6.14 18.19 17.13
C TYR A 57 6.60 17.14 18.12
N ASP A 58 5.74 16.79 19.06
CA ASP A 58 5.99 15.68 19.96
C ASP A 58 5.83 14.35 19.22
N VAL A 59 6.81 13.47 19.35
CA VAL A 59 6.75 12.10 18.80
C VAL A 59 6.21 11.17 19.87
N PRO A 60 4.95 10.69 19.73
CA PRO A 60 4.37 9.74 20.66
C PRO A 60 5.19 8.45 20.72
N PHE A 61 5.22 7.83 21.90
CA PHE A 61 5.92 6.57 22.09
C PHE A 61 5.44 5.47 21.12
N ASP A 62 4.14 5.37 20.87
CA ASP A 62 3.60 4.33 19.99
C ASP A 62 4.04 4.54 18.54
N THR A 63 4.11 5.79 18.06
CA THR A 63 4.63 6.11 16.72
C THR A 63 6.10 5.72 16.59
N TYR A 64 6.94 6.12 17.57
CA TYR A 64 8.35 5.73 17.58
C TYR A 64 8.52 4.20 17.63
N ARG A 65 7.75 3.55 18.51
CA ARG A 65 7.75 2.08 18.66
C ARG A 65 7.40 1.38 17.36
N THR A 66 6.38 1.84 16.67
CA THR A 66 5.96 1.32 15.37
C THR A 66 7.11 1.30 14.36
N VAL A 67 7.78 2.42 14.18
CA VAL A 67 8.94 2.54 13.27
C VAL A 67 10.11 1.68 13.76
N PHE A 68 10.42 1.74 15.05
CA PHE A 68 11.52 0.97 15.63
C PHE A 68 11.33 -0.56 15.46
N LEU A 69 10.13 -1.07 15.71
CA LEU A 69 9.85 -2.52 15.57
C LEU A 69 9.89 -2.99 14.13
N TYR A 70 9.41 -2.17 13.20
CA TYR A 70 9.58 -2.45 11.78
C TYR A 70 11.05 -2.57 11.39
N LEU A 71 11.89 -1.61 11.79
CA LEU A 71 13.33 -1.64 11.51
C LEU A 71 14.05 -2.78 12.24
N LYS A 72 13.63 -3.10 13.46
CA LYS A 72 14.14 -4.28 14.21
C LYS A 72 13.86 -5.59 13.46
N GLN A 73 12.69 -5.74 12.85
CA GLN A 73 12.35 -6.89 12.03
C GLN A 73 13.19 -6.96 10.75
N ASN A 74 13.51 -5.81 10.18
CA ASN A 74 14.26 -5.66 8.93
C ASN A 74 15.71 -5.18 9.18
N VAL A 75 16.34 -5.61 10.26
CA VAL A 75 17.66 -5.12 10.66
C VAL A 75 18.75 -5.34 9.60
N SER A 76 18.63 -6.38 8.77
CA SER A 76 19.53 -6.63 7.65
C SER A 76 19.51 -5.53 6.59
N ASP A 77 18.38 -4.83 6.42
CA ASP A 77 18.26 -3.72 5.47
C ASP A 77 18.79 -2.41 6.06
N VAL A 78 18.65 -2.24 7.37
CA VAL A 78 19.16 -1.07 8.11
C VAL A 78 20.68 -0.97 8.10
N ILE A 79 21.38 -2.12 8.03
CA ILE A 79 22.85 -2.18 8.13
C ILE A 79 23.55 -2.25 6.78
N LYS A 80 22.88 -1.95 5.68
CA LYS A 80 23.50 -1.83 4.37
C LYS A 80 24.29 -0.51 4.26
N ASN A 81 25.50 -0.59 3.72
CA ASN A 81 26.26 0.62 3.36
C ASN A 81 25.72 1.25 2.06
N GLU A 82 26.28 2.37 1.64
CA GLU A 82 25.90 3.10 0.41
C GLU A 82 26.07 2.21 -0.86
N GLU A 83 26.93 1.18 -0.80
CA GLU A 83 27.16 0.23 -1.89
C GLU A 83 26.17 -0.97 -1.84
N GLY A 84 25.22 -0.97 -0.91
CA GLY A 84 24.23 -2.04 -0.73
C GLY A 84 24.78 -3.31 -0.05
N GLN A 85 26.01 -3.26 0.47
CA GLN A 85 26.63 -4.39 1.16
C GLN A 85 26.19 -4.40 2.63
N ILE A 86 25.86 -5.58 3.16
CA ILE A 86 25.51 -5.74 4.56
C ILE A 86 26.76 -5.52 5.42
N THR A 87 26.77 -4.48 6.22
CA THR A 87 27.81 -4.24 7.21
C THR A 87 27.62 -5.23 8.36
N ALA A 88 28.65 -6.02 8.68
CA ALA A 88 28.60 -6.98 9.78
C ALA A 88 28.57 -6.23 11.13
N LEU A 89 27.39 -5.81 11.59
CA LEU A 89 27.24 -5.30 12.94
C LEU A 89 27.25 -6.45 13.92
N SER A 90 28.28 -6.50 14.77
CA SER A 90 28.54 -7.64 15.65
C SER A 90 27.81 -7.54 16.99
N THR A 91 27.46 -6.35 17.44
CA THR A 91 26.90 -6.10 18.77
C THR A 91 25.48 -5.52 18.74
N ASP A 92 24.69 -5.81 19.78
CA ASP A 92 23.37 -5.20 19.97
C ASP A 92 23.44 -3.68 20.10
N ALA A 93 24.57 -3.14 20.56
CA ALA A 93 24.76 -1.70 20.69
C ALA A 93 24.86 -1.02 19.30
N GLU A 94 25.61 -1.61 18.39
CA GLU A 94 25.74 -1.13 17.00
C GLU A 94 24.40 -1.25 16.25
N LYS A 95 23.71 -2.38 16.38
CA LYS A 95 22.37 -2.58 15.80
C LYS A 95 21.38 -1.55 16.35
N ASN A 96 21.37 -1.32 17.65
CA ASN A 96 20.50 -0.32 18.26
C ASN A 96 20.79 1.10 17.76
N ALA A 97 22.08 1.46 17.60
CA ALA A 97 22.47 2.76 17.07
C ALA A 97 21.95 2.94 15.62
N ALA A 98 22.19 1.98 14.75
CA ALA A 98 21.73 2.00 13.37
C ALA A 98 20.19 2.07 13.25
N ILE A 99 19.46 1.23 14.01
CA ILE A 99 17.99 1.27 14.02
C ILE A 99 17.48 2.64 14.50
N LYS A 100 18.06 3.23 15.53
CA LYS A 100 17.68 4.55 16.03
C LYS A 100 17.89 5.63 14.99
N GLU A 101 19.06 5.67 14.37
CA GLU A 101 19.40 6.64 13.33
C GLU A 101 18.40 6.60 12.17
N VAL A 102 18.10 5.40 11.66
CA VAL A 102 17.11 5.25 10.56
C VAL A 102 15.70 5.59 11.04
N ALA A 103 15.33 5.21 12.28
CA ALA A 103 14.01 5.55 12.84
C ALA A 103 13.85 7.07 12.99
N GLU A 104 14.88 7.76 13.44
CA GLU A 104 14.90 9.23 13.55
C GLU A 104 14.74 9.90 12.19
N ASN A 105 15.45 9.43 11.17
CA ASN A 105 15.34 9.95 9.81
C ASN A 105 13.91 9.76 9.26
N ILE A 106 13.33 8.57 9.41
CA ILE A 106 11.96 8.31 8.98
C ILE A 106 10.95 9.24 9.69
N LEU A 107 11.15 9.48 10.98
CA LEU A 107 10.27 10.34 11.76
C LEU A 107 10.46 11.83 11.42
N ILE A 108 11.70 12.28 11.22
CA ILE A 108 11.98 13.63 10.73
C ILE A 108 11.27 13.86 9.38
N GLU A 109 11.46 12.96 8.42
CA GLU A 109 10.79 13.04 7.11
C GLU A 109 9.26 13.07 7.25
N TYR A 110 8.70 12.21 8.10
CA TYR A 110 7.26 12.15 8.32
C TYR A 110 6.72 13.45 8.93
N TYR A 111 7.36 13.98 9.97
CA TYR A 111 6.89 15.23 10.60
C TYR A 111 7.15 16.46 9.74
N CYS A 112 8.22 16.47 8.94
CA CYS A 112 8.41 17.48 7.90
C CYS A 112 7.29 17.43 6.85
N LEU A 113 6.90 16.24 6.40
CA LEU A 113 5.76 16.06 5.52
C LEU A 113 4.46 16.59 6.16
N VAL A 114 4.21 16.25 7.43
CA VAL A 114 3.05 16.78 8.18
C VAL A 114 3.08 18.31 8.23
N ALA A 115 4.23 18.91 8.56
CA ALA A 115 4.38 20.37 8.64
C ALA A 115 4.11 21.04 7.28
N VAL A 116 4.62 20.48 6.19
CA VAL A 116 4.32 20.98 4.85
C VAL A 116 2.83 20.83 4.52
N CYS A 117 2.25 19.66 4.80
CA CYS A 117 0.83 19.40 4.57
C CYS A 117 -0.07 20.39 5.31
N GLU A 118 0.23 20.70 6.59
CA GLU A 118 -0.52 21.67 7.38
C GLU A 118 -0.54 23.05 6.75
N LYS A 119 0.58 23.49 6.14
CA LYS A 119 0.66 24.75 5.40
C LYS A 119 -0.31 24.82 4.23
N TYR A 120 -0.61 23.68 3.60
CA TYR A 120 -1.56 23.54 2.50
C TYR A 120 -2.96 23.15 2.98
N GLY A 121 -3.23 23.11 4.29
CA GLY A 121 -4.52 22.70 4.85
C GLY A 121 -4.82 21.22 4.71
N ILE A 122 -3.80 20.39 4.52
CA ILE A 122 -3.89 18.94 4.32
C ILE A 122 -3.65 18.23 5.64
N SER A 123 -4.53 17.30 6.00
CA SER A 123 -4.41 16.46 7.20
C SER A 123 -5.06 15.10 6.98
N ILE A 124 -4.78 14.16 7.88
CA ILE A 124 -5.53 12.89 7.96
C ILE A 124 -6.83 13.15 8.71
N THR A 125 -7.94 12.84 8.07
CA THR A 125 -9.29 13.04 8.60
C THR A 125 -9.82 11.80 9.32
N GLU A 126 -10.94 11.95 10.04
CA GLU A 126 -11.62 10.78 10.62
C GLU A 126 -12.23 9.87 9.54
N GLU A 127 -12.58 10.42 8.38
CA GLU A 127 -13.04 9.66 7.21
C GLU A 127 -11.93 8.77 6.67
N ASP A 128 -10.71 9.27 6.55
CA ASP A 128 -9.53 8.48 6.14
C ASP A 128 -9.27 7.31 7.07
N LYS A 129 -9.40 7.54 8.38
CA LYS A 129 -9.24 6.49 9.39
C LYS A 129 -10.34 5.44 9.29
N GLN A 130 -11.57 5.88 9.01
CA GLN A 130 -12.69 4.97 8.82
C GLN A 130 -12.53 4.14 7.54
N GLU A 131 -12.11 4.75 6.45
CA GLU A 131 -11.83 4.07 5.18
C GLU A 131 -10.72 3.01 5.35
N TYR A 132 -9.62 3.36 6.01
CA TYR A 132 -8.56 2.39 6.34
C TYR A 132 -9.11 1.21 7.13
N LYS A 133 -9.90 1.48 8.17
CA LYS A 133 -10.52 0.45 9.00
C LYS A 133 -11.45 -0.46 8.19
N GLU A 134 -12.28 0.09 7.33
CA GLU A 134 -13.16 -0.68 6.45
C GLU A 134 -12.38 -1.52 5.45
N SER A 135 -11.32 -0.96 4.87
CA SER A 135 -10.40 -1.70 3.97
C SER A 135 -9.74 -2.87 4.70
N TYR A 136 -9.28 -2.65 5.93
CA TYR A 136 -8.76 -3.72 6.78
C TYR A 136 -9.81 -4.82 7.03
N GLN A 137 -11.05 -4.46 7.39
CA GLN A 137 -12.13 -5.40 7.62
C GLN A 137 -12.50 -6.19 6.35
N ARG A 138 -12.57 -5.52 5.19
CA ARG A 138 -12.77 -6.22 3.90
C ARG A 138 -11.66 -7.23 3.64
N LYS A 139 -10.41 -6.89 3.96
CA LYS A 139 -9.28 -7.82 3.79
C LYS A 139 -9.38 -9.04 4.70
N LEU A 140 -9.77 -8.86 5.97
CA LEU A 140 -10.03 -9.98 6.89
C LEU A 140 -11.18 -10.86 6.37
N GLN A 141 -12.26 -10.25 5.89
CA GLN A 141 -13.39 -10.99 5.32
C GLN A 141 -12.97 -11.84 4.12
N THR A 142 -12.10 -11.33 3.24
CA THR A 142 -11.54 -12.12 2.12
C THR A 142 -10.78 -13.35 2.62
N TYR A 143 -10.03 -13.25 3.71
CA TYR A 143 -9.37 -14.43 4.30
C TYR A 143 -10.39 -15.42 4.86
N ILE A 144 -11.43 -14.96 5.56
CA ILE A 144 -12.50 -15.82 6.09
C ILE A 144 -13.19 -16.58 4.95
N GLU A 145 -13.53 -15.91 3.87
CA GLU A 145 -14.21 -16.50 2.71
C GLU A 145 -13.33 -17.49 1.94
N SER A 146 -12.01 -17.33 2.00
CA SER A 146 -11.06 -18.26 1.36
C SER A 146 -10.84 -19.56 2.13
N MET A 147 -11.34 -19.67 3.37
CA MET A 147 -11.19 -20.88 4.17
C MET A 147 -12.04 -22.02 3.60
N ASP A 148 -11.40 -23.12 3.26
CA ASP A 148 -12.07 -24.31 2.69
C ASP A 148 -12.61 -25.29 3.75
N GLY A 149 -12.45 -24.97 5.04
CA GLY A 149 -12.88 -25.80 6.17
C GLY A 149 -11.96 -27.00 6.46
N THR A 150 -10.87 -27.17 5.73
CA THR A 150 -9.87 -28.24 5.97
C THR A 150 -8.76 -27.79 6.91
N GLU A 151 -8.64 -26.49 7.14
CA GLU A 151 -7.63 -25.91 8.01
C GLU A 151 -8.02 -26.08 9.49
N VAL A 152 -7.10 -26.63 10.27
CA VAL A 152 -7.26 -26.81 11.72
C VAL A 152 -6.64 -25.63 12.43
N TYR A 153 -7.47 -24.70 12.87
CA TYR A 153 -7.08 -23.57 13.72
C TYR A 153 -7.84 -23.60 15.05
N GLU A 154 -7.12 -23.49 16.16
CA GLU A 154 -7.72 -23.43 17.50
C GLU A 154 -8.14 -21.98 17.81
N GLY A 155 -9.29 -21.53 17.28
CA GLY A 155 -9.79 -20.18 17.49
C GLY A 155 -10.99 -19.86 16.61
N THR A 156 -11.39 -18.59 16.59
CA THR A 156 -12.45 -18.11 15.70
C THR A 156 -11.92 -17.86 14.28
N ALA A 157 -12.82 -17.78 13.30
CA ALA A 157 -12.45 -17.47 11.92
C ALA A 157 -11.77 -16.09 11.82
N GLU A 158 -12.23 -15.12 12.63
CA GLU A 158 -11.66 -13.78 12.71
C GLU A 158 -10.23 -13.81 13.25
N GLU A 159 -9.96 -14.57 14.32
CA GLU A 159 -8.61 -14.72 14.88
C GLU A 159 -7.65 -15.35 13.87
N TYR A 160 -8.13 -16.33 13.10
CA TYR A 160 -7.33 -16.93 12.04
C TYR A 160 -7.09 -15.97 10.88
N ALA A 161 -8.09 -15.21 10.45
CA ALA A 161 -7.93 -14.18 9.43
C ALA A 161 -6.90 -13.11 9.84
N GLU A 162 -6.95 -12.65 11.10
CA GLU A 162 -5.92 -11.75 11.65
C GLU A 162 -4.53 -12.37 11.65
N PHE A 163 -4.43 -13.64 12.01
CA PHE A 163 -3.17 -14.38 11.96
C PHE A 163 -2.62 -14.44 10.53
N LEU A 164 -3.46 -14.76 9.53
CA LEU A 164 -3.07 -14.80 8.12
C LEU A 164 -2.65 -13.41 7.62
N TYR A 165 -3.40 -12.37 7.97
CA TYR A 165 -3.04 -11.00 7.63
C TYR A 165 -1.65 -10.61 8.17
N LYS A 166 -1.40 -10.86 9.46
CA LYS A 166 -0.08 -10.62 10.08
C LYS A 166 1.02 -11.41 9.40
N LYS A 167 0.75 -12.67 9.04
CA LYS A 167 1.70 -13.52 8.30
C LYS A 167 2.00 -12.96 6.92
N THR A 168 0.99 -12.51 6.19
CA THR A 168 1.17 -11.90 4.86
C THR A 168 2.03 -10.64 4.94
N LEU A 169 1.78 -9.77 5.93
CA LEU A 169 2.63 -8.60 6.15
C LEU A 169 4.07 -8.97 6.51
N GLN A 170 4.27 -9.99 7.35
CA GLN A 170 5.61 -10.48 7.71
C GLN A 170 6.40 -10.97 6.50
N LEU A 171 5.74 -11.57 5.49
CA LEU A 171 6.41 -12.02 4.26
C LEU A 171 6.99 -10.86 3.44
N ILE A 172 6.40 -9.67 3.55
CA ILE A 172 6.91 -8.44 2.91
C ILE A 172 7.67 -7.55 3.91
N GLY A 173 8.07 -8.09 5.06
CA GLY A 173 8.87 -7.38 6.07
C GLY A 173 8.10 -6.31 6.85
N MET A 174 6.77 -6.31 6.84
CA MET A 174 5.94 -5.29 7.51
C MET A 174 5.30 -5.78 8.80
N THR A 175 4.99 -4.85 9.70
CA THR A 175 4.07 -5.04 10.81
C THR A 175 2.73 -4.36 10.51
N PRO A 176 1.59 -4.80 11.09
CA PRO A 176 0.30 -4.13 10.88
C PRO A 176 0.33 -2.64 11.22
N GLU A 177 0.98 -2.28 12.32
CA GLU A 177 1.08 -0.89 12.78
C GLU A 177 1.93 -0.04 11.82
N TYR A 178 3.03 -0.59 11.29
CA TYR A 178 3.86 0.12 10.32
C TYR A 178 3.17 0.21 8.95
N PHE A 179 2.36 -0.77 8.58
CA PHE A 179 1.54 -0.72 7.37
C PHE A 179 0.52 0.42 7.46
N GLU A 180 -0.17 0.57 8.59
CA GLU A 180 -1.07 1.70 8.84
C GLU A 180 -0.34 3.05 8.80
N PHE A 181 0.80 3.17 9.48
CA PHE A 181 1.64 4.35 9.44
C PHE A 181 2.04 4.73 8.01
N SER A 182 2.48 3.74 7.22
CA SER A 182 2.85 3.93 5.81
C SER A 182 1.67 4.36 4.94
N TYR A 183 0.48 3.81 5.20
CA TYR A 183 -0.74 4.20 4.51
C TYR A 183 -1.04 5.69 4.70
N TYR A 184 -1.08 6.18 5.93
CA TYR A 184 -1.33 7.59 6.20
C TYR A 184 -0.22 8.50 5.67
N ARG A 185 1.04 8.09 5.75
CA ARG A 185 2.15 8.81 5.13
C ARG A 185 1.94 8.94 3.62
N SER A 186 1.63 7.85 2.93
CA SER A 186 1.39 7.85 1.49
C SER A 186 0.19 8.72 1.10
N LEU A 187 -0.87 8.74 1.92
CA LEU A 187 -2.04 9.59 1.70
C LEU A 187 -1.69 11.09 1.81
N LEU A 188 -0.89 11.48 2.80
CA LEU A 188 -0.39 12.86 2.93
C LEU A 188 0.49 13.25 1.74
N GLU A 189 1.42 12.38 1.34
CA GLU A 189 2.28 12.62 0.16
C GLU A 189 1.45 12.83 -1.10
N LYS A 190 0.48 11.97 -1.33
CA LYS A 190 -0.45 12.02 -2.45
C LYS A 190 -1.19 13.36 -2.50
N ARG A 191 -1.83 13.76 -1.39
CA ARG A 191 -2.57 15.01 -1.29
C ARG A 191 -1.68 16.24 -1.46
N LEU A 192 -0.47 16.21 -0.89
CA LEU A 192 0.48 17.30 -1.06
C LEU A 192 0.95 17.41 -2.51
N LYS A 193 1.27 16.30 -3.13
CA LYS A 193 1.63 16.25 -4.55
C LYS A 193 0.52 16.83 -5.42
N LEU A 194 -0.72 16.50 -5.13
CA LEU A 194 -1.88 17.03 -5.84
C LEU A 194 -2.05 18.55 -5.62
N ALA A 195 -1.88 19.01 -4.39
CA ALA A 195 -1.97 20.45 -4.06
C ALA A 195 -0.85 21.30 -4.70
N LEU A 196 0.32 20.70 -4.94
CA LEU A 196 1.44 21.34 -5.62
C LEU A 196 1.32 21.32 -7.15
N ALA A 197 0.44 20.48 -7.69
CA ALA A 197 0.28 20.25 -9.12
C ALA A 197 -0.64 21.29 -9.75
N THR A 198 -0.11 22.43 -10.13
CA THR A 198 -0.82 23.39 -10.96
C THR A 198 -0.85 22.90 -12.41
N ASP A 199 -2.03 22.91 -13.04
CA ASP A 199 -2.27 22.48 -14.43
C ASP A 199 -1.97 20.98 -14.75
N LEU A 200 -1.79 20.13 -13.73
CA LEU A 200 -1.50 18.71 -13.95
C LEU A 200 -2.70 17.99 -14.56
N ASP A 201 -3.93 18.29 -14.14
CA ASP A 201 -5.18 17.78 -14.68
C ASP A 201 -5.27 18.00 -16.21
N LYS A 202 -4.97 19.21 -16.67
CA LYS A 202 -4.95 19.53 -18.09
C LYS A 202 -3.91 18.71 -18.86
N TYR A 203 -2.71 18.58 -18.31
CA TYR A 203 -1.65 17.77 -18.93
C TYR A 203 -2.04 16.29 -19.01
N ILE A 204 -2.58 15.74 -17.94
CA ILE A 204 -2.97 14.34 -17.86
C ILE A 204 -4.11 14.04 -18.82
N ASN A 205 -5.18 14.82 -18.81
CA ASN A 205 -6.32 14.65 -19.70
C ASN A 205 -5.97 14.82 -21.19
N GLN A 206 -4.87 15.50 -21.52
CA GLN A 206 -4.36 15.60 -22.88
C GLN A 206 -3.45 14.44 -23.29
N SER A 207 -2.84 13.75 -22.32
CA SER A 207 -1.79 12.78 -22.58
C SER A 207 -2.22 11.34 -22.28
N TYR A 208 -3.29 11.16 -21.53
CA TYR A 208 -3.76 9.86 -21.08
C TYR A 208 -5.26 9.70 -21.27
N TYR A 209 -5.69 8.44 -21.39
CA TYR A 209 -7.08 8.05 -21.50
C TYR A 209 -7.39 7.03 -20.41
N HIS A 210 -8.51 7.24 -19.70
CA HIS A 210 -9.04 6.31 -18.72
C HIS A 210 -10.28 5.64 -19.30
N TYR A 211 -10.34 4.33 -19.25
CA TYR A 211 -11.48 3.58 -19.77
C TYR A 211 -11.69 2.26 -19.02
N LYS A 212 -12.93 1.77 -19.07
CA LYS A 212 -13.32 0.42 -18.69
C LYS A 212 -13.74 -0.36 -19.92
N GLN A 213 -13.68 -1.70 -19.86
CA GLN A 213 -14.13 -2.54 -20.96
C GLN A 213 -14.82 -3.82 -20.50
N ILE A 214 -15.87 -4.20 -21.23
CA ILE A 214 -16.36 -5.58 -21.26
C ILE A 214 -15.67 -6.23 -22.44
N LEU A 215 -14.87 -7.27 -22.21
CA LEU A 215 -14.11 -7.99 -23.25
C LEU A 215 -14.50 -9.46 -23.26
N ILE A 216 -15.06 -9.93 -24.37
CA ILE A 216 -15.56 -11.30 -24.53
C ILE A 216 -14.82 -11.95 -25.70
N PRO A 217 -13.76 -12.72 -25.43
CA PRO A 217 -13.02 -13.43 -26.47
C PRO A 217 -13.74 -14.67 -26.94
N TYR A 218 -13.43 -15.09 -28.18
CA TYR A 218 -13.87 -16.36 -28.75
C TYR A 218 -12.78 -16.99 -29.63
N THR A 219 -12.82 -18.31 -29.80
CA THR A 219 -11.92 -19.04 -30.70
C THR A 219 -12.34 -18.83 -32.14
N LYS A 220 -11.47 -18.31 -32.99
CA LYS A 220 -11.74 -18.15 -34.43
C LYS A 220 -11.93 -19.52 -35.10
N GLY A 221 -12.92 -19.59 -35.98
CA GLY A 221 -13.30 -20.82 -36.67
C GLY A 221 -14.25 -21.71 -35.88
N ASP A 222 -14.54 -21.40 -34.62
CA ASP A 222 -15.62 -21.98 -33.84
C ASP A 222 -16.87 -21.09 -33.90
N SER A 223 -17.77 -21.42 -34.82
CA SER A 223 -18.99 -20.62 -35.04
C SER A 223 -19.94 -20.62 -33.83
N VAL A 224 -19.89 -21.64 -32.99
CA VAL A 224 -20.74 -21.74 -31.80
C VAL A 224 -20.20 -20.81 -30.72
N ALA A 225 -18.89 -20.83 -30.50
CA ALA A 225 -18.21 -19.91 -29.54
C ALA A 225 -18.39 -18.45 -29.98
N GLU A 226 -18.24 -18.15 -31.26
CA GLU A 226 -18.44 -16.78 -31.79
C GLU A 226 -19.87 -16.29 -31.58
N GLU A 227 -20.87 -17.13 -31.91
CA GLU A 227 -22.28 -16.78 -31.73
C GLU A 227 -22.62 -16.54 -30.26
N GLN A 228 -22.11 -17.41 -29.36
CA GLN A 228 -22.30 -17.23 -27.93
C GLN A 228 -21.67 -15.91 -27.41
N ALA A 229 -20.44 -15.61 -27.80
CA ALA A 229 -19.77 -14.37 -27.45
C ALA A 229 -20.55 -13.15 -27.96
N ARG A 230 -21.08 -13.22 -29.20
CA ARG A 230 -21.91 -12.18 -29.80
C ARG A 230 -23.24 -12.00 -29.05
N ASN A 231 -23.86 -13.06 -28.59
CA ASN A 231 -25.08 -12.97 -27.79
C ASN A 231 -24.80 -12.37 -26.40
N ASN A 232 -23.73 -12.79 -25.77
CA ASN A 232 -23.33 -12.26 -24.45
C ASN A 232 -23.03 -10.75 -24.51
N VAL A 233 -22.29 -10.26 -25.54
CA VAL A 233 -21.99 -8.83 -25.64
C VAL A 233 -23.26 -8.01 -25.96
N ARG A 234 -24.22 -8.54 -26.73
CA ARG A 234 -25.50 -7.87 -26.96
C ARG A 234 -26.33 -7.77 -25.70
N GLU A 235 -26.38 -8.86 -24.91
CA GLU A 235 -27.08 -8.84 -23.64
C GLU A 235 -26.45 -7.83 -22.67
N ALA A 236 -25.12 -7.78 -22.57
CA ALA A 236 -24.41 -6.79 -21.78
C ALA A 236 -24.73 -5.38 -22.24
N TRP A 237 -24.73 -5.12 -23.57
CA TRP A 237 -25.10 -3.84 -24.15
C TRP A 237 -26.54 -3.41 -23.82
N GLU A 238 -27.50 -4.33 -23.97
CA GLU A 238 -28.89 -4.08 -23.60
C GLU A 238 -29.06 -3.73 -22.12
N LYS A 239 -28.34 -4.44 -21.25
CA LYS A 239 -28.31 -4.14 -19.79
C LYS A 239 -27.73 -2.74 -19.53
N LEU A 240 -26.63 -2.35 -20.18
CA LEU A 240 -26.05 -1.00 -20.07
C LEU A 240 -27.06 0.07 -20.50
N GLN A 241 -27.73 -0.11 -21.63
CA GLN A 241 -28.75 0.83 -22.13
C GLN A 241 -29.95 0.96 -21.17
N ASN A 242 -30.18 -0.04 -20.34
CA ASN A 242 -31.20 -0.03 -19.29
C ASN A 242 -30.66 0.43 -17.92
N GLY A 243 -29.45 0.97 -17.86
CA GLY A 243 -28.87 1.58 -16.67
C GLY A 243 -28.15 0.60 -15.71
N ALA A 244 -27.78 -0.60 -16.19
CA ALA A 244 -26.95 -1.47 -15.41
C ALA A 244 -25.54 -0.89 -15.21
N ASP A 245 -24.94 -1.18 -14.06
CA ASP A 245 -23.60 -0.74 -13.72
C ASP A 245 -22.52 -1.48 -14.52
N MET A 246 -21.59 -0.74 -15.11
CA MET A 246 -20.49 -1.26 -15.94
C MET A 246 -19.61 -2.26 -15.19
N ASP A 247 -19.29 -2.00 -13.92
CA ASP A 247 -18.43 -2.87 -13.13
C ASP A 247 -19.08 -4.23 -12.82
N SER A 248 -20.39 -4.21 -12.59
CA SER A 248 -21.17 -5.43 -12.41
C SER A 248 -21.18 -6.29 -13.68
N LEU A 249 -21.30 -5.66 -14.84
CA LEU A 249 -21.31 -6.35 -16.14
C LEU A 249 -19.92 -6.86 -16.53
N ILE A 250 -18.85 -6.13 -16.18
CA ILE A 250 -17.49 -6.64 -16.35
C ILE A 250 -17.30 -7.94 -15.56
N LYS A 251 -17.75 -7.99 -14.31
CA LYS A 251 -17.68 -9.21 -13.48
C LYS A 251 -18.52 -10.36 -14.05
N GLU A 252 -19.65 -10.06 -14.68
CA GLU A 252 -20.58 -11.06 -15.23
C GLU A 252 -20.12 -11.61 -16.58
N TYR A 253 -19.62 -10.74 -17.48
CA TYR A 253 -19.39 -11.09 -18.90
C TYR A 253 -17.93 -11.05 -19.32
N SER A 254 -17.09 -10.22 -18.69
CA SER A 254 -15.72 -10.06 -19.15
C SER A 254 -14.83 -11.22 -18.71
N SER A 255 -14.01 -11.70 -19.63
CA SER A 255 -12.94 -12.67 -19.31
C SER A 255 -11.64 -12.00 -18.86
N ASP A 256 -11.59 -10.69 -18.87
CA ASP A 256 -10.39 -9.94 -18.51
C ASP A 256 -10.20 -9.94 -17.00
N GLN A 257 -9.54 -10.99 -16.51
CA GLN A 257 -9.19 -11.16 -15.09
C GLN A 257 -8.12 -10.17 -14.62
N THR A 258 -7.36 -9.60 -15.55
CA THR A 258 -6.29 -8.61 -15.26
C THR A 258 -6.87 -7.32 -14.67
N TYR A 259 -8.13 -7.06 -14.97
CA TYR A 259 -8.86 -5.90 -14.50
C TYR A 259 -8.97 -5.80 -12.97
N SER A 260 -9.21 -6.94 -12.30
CA SER A 260 -9.36 -6.98 -10.84
C SER A 260 -8.02 -7.01 -10.09
N GLU A 261 -6.94 -7.47 -10.73
CA GLU A 261 -5.64 -7.63 -10.07
C GLU A 261 -4.75 -6.39 -10.18
N ILE A 262 -4.85 -5.66 -11.30
CA ILE A 262 -3.95 -4.52 -11.60
C ILE A 262 -4.52 -3.20 -11.07
N TYR A 263 -5.82 -3.00 -11.16
CA TYR A 263 -6.48 -1.74 -10.85
C TYR A 263 -7.53 -1.97 -9.75
N PHE A 264 -7.12 -1.79 -8.53
CA PHE A 264 -7.96 -1.94 -7.35
C PHE A 264 -9.42 -1.53 -7.58
N ASP A 265 -10.34 -2.44 -7.34
CA ASP A 265 -11.79 -2.20 -7.27
C ASP A 265 -12.35 -1.41 -8.46
N SER A 266 -12.22 -1.96 -9.69
CA SER A 266 -12.98 -1.46 -10.83
C SER A 266 -12.58 -0.07 -11.41
N TYR A 267 -11.40 0.45 -11.08
CA TYR A 267 -10.97 1.75 -11.64
C TYR A 267 -10.81 1.72 -13.18
N GLY A 268 -10.41 0.61 -13.78
CA GLY A 268 -10.20 0.48 -15.22
C GLY A 268 -8.76 0.66 -15.68
N TYR A 269 -8.58 1.01 -16.94
CA TYR A 269 -7.28 1.15 -17.57
C TYR A 269 -6.94 2.63 -17.80
N VAL A 270 -5.72 3.03 -17.44
CA VAL A 270 -5.16 4.32 -17.81
C VAL A 270 -4.02 4.09 -18.80
N VAL A 271 -4.14 4.61 -20.00
CA VAL A 271 -3.18 4.41 -21.09
C VAL A 271 -2.73 5.74 -21.66
N GLY A 272 -1.46 5.85 -22.01
CA GLY A 272 -0.93 7.04 -22.68
C GLY A 272 -1.40 7.13 -24.14
N SER A 273 -1.55 8.32 -24.65
CA SER A 273 -1.96 8.59 -26.05
C SER A 273 -1.02 7.98 -27.10
N SER A 274 0.22 7.63 -26.71
CA SER A 274 1.22 6.96 -27.56
C SER A 274 1.30 5.45 -27.38
N SER A 275 0.46 4.85 -26.51
CA SER A 275 0.52 3.43 -26.15
C SER A 275 -0.21 2.52 -27.13
N SER A 276 0.06 2.66 -28.44
CA SER A 276 -0.55 1.80 -29.46
C SER A 276 -0.26 0.29 -29.29
N ASP A 277 0.80 -0.05 -28.54
CA ASP A 277 1.24 -1.44 -28.41
C ASP A 277 0.53 -2.24 -27.31
N THR A 278 -0.06 -1.59 -26.32
CA THR A 278 -0.76 -2.25 -25.19
C THR A 278 -2.27 -2.32 -25.42
N VAL A 279 -2.82 -1.40 -26.18
CA VAL A 279 -4.24 -1.35 -26.53
C VAL A 279 -4.27 -1.28 -28.04
N GLY A 280 -4.82 -2.26 -28.71
CA GLY A 280 -4.85 -2.27 -30.18
C GLY A 280 -5.34 -0.93 -30.75
N THR A 281 -4.82 -0.53 -31.92
CA THR A 281 -5.11 0.77 -32.56
C THR A 281 -6.61 1.10 -32.60
N TYR A 282 -7.45 0.12 -32.84
CA TYR A 282 -8.91 0.29 -32.86
C TYR A 282 -9.51 0.69 -31.51
N THR A 283 -8.96 0.17 -30.41
CA THR A 283 -9.42 0.53 -29.06
C THR A 283 -9.08 1.99 -28.76
N MET A 284 -7.90 2.47 -29.13
CA MET A 284 -7.50 3.86 -28.93
C MET A 284 -8.35 4.82 -29.76
N GLU A 285 -8.61 4.50 -31.02
CA GLU A 285 -9.49 5.33 -31.88
C GLU A 285 -10.90 5.43 -31.29
N ALA A 286 -11.44 4.31 -30.81
CA ALA A 286 -12.76 4.29 -30.18
C ALA A 286 -12.80 5.10 -28.88
N ILE A 287 -11.80 4.94 -27.99
CA ILE A 287 -11.74 5.71 -26.74
C ILE A 287 -11.63 7.21 -27.01
N CYS A 288 -10.81 7.61 -28.00
CA CYS A 288 -10.63 9.01 -28.36
C CYS A 288 -11.91 9.65 -28.93
N ALA A 289 -12.78 8.85 -29.53
CA ALA A 289 -14.04 9.31 -30.14
C ALA A 289 -15.18 9.47 -29.13
N LEU A 290 -15.06 8.90 -27.91
CA LEU A 290 -16.08 8.97 -26.88
C LEU A 290 -15.95 10.26 -26.05
N ASP A 291 -17.06 10.80 -25.61
CA ASP A 291 -17.12 11.76 -24.52
C ASP A 291 -16.94 11.06 -23.15
N PHE A 292 -16.72 11.82 -22.09
CA PHE A 292 -16.63 11.23 -20.73
C PHE A 292 -17.95 10.56 -20.34
N ASP A 293 -17.85 9.40 -19.70
CA ASP A 293 -18.94 8.50 -19.31
C ASP A 293 -19.74 7.90 -20.49
N GLU A 294 -19.33 8.14 -21.73
CA GLU A 294 -19.96 7.56 -22.91
C GLU A 294 -19.49 6.12 -23.14
N TYR A 295 -20.39 5.30 -23.69
CA TYR A 295 -20.13 3.92 -24.09
C TYR A 295 -19.91 3.84 -25.60
N SER A 296 -18.95 3.01 -26.02
CA SER A 296 -18.81 2.66 -27.44
C SER A 296 -19.99 1.80 -27.92
N ASP A 297 -20.23 1.79 -29.23
CA ASP A 297 -20.95 0.66 -29.85
C ASP A 297 -20.22 -0.66 -29.58
N ILE A 298 -20.91 -1.78 -29.84
CA ILE A 298 -20.29 -3.11 -29.78
C ILE A 298 -19.17 -3.17 -30.83
N MET A 299 -17.96 -3.34 -30.34
CA MET A 299 -16.77 -3.49 -31.17
C MET A 299 -16.45 -4.96 -31.40
N SER A 300 -15.74 -5.27 -32.49
CA SER A 300 -15.17 -6.60 -32.74
C SER A 300 -13.80 -6.48 -33.36
N GLY A 301 -12.94 -7.42 -33.03
CA GLY A 301 -11.57 -7.43 -33.55
C GLY A 301 -10.88 -8.76 -33.27
N ASP A 302 -9.59 -8.77 -33.51
CA ASP A 302 -8.71 -9.92 -33.34
C ASP A 302 -7.72 -9.64 -32.21
N MET A 303 -7.64 -10.51 -31.21
CA MET A 303 -6.58 -10.48 -30.20
C MET A 303 -5.29 -11.10 -30.74
N ASN A 304 -5.42 -12.17 -31.54
CA ASN A 304 -4.33 -12.88 -32.19
C ASN A 304 -4.88 -13.72 -33.35
N ASP A 305 -4.01 -14.53 -34.00
CA ASP A 305 -4.39 -15.38 -35.13
C ASP A 305 -5.51 -16.38 -34.83
N TYR A 306 -5.68 -16.77 -33.56
CA TYR A 306 -6.60 -17.82 -33.12
C TYR A 306 -7.78 -17.28 -32.30
N THR A 307 -7.73 -16.05 -31.83
CA THR A 307 -8.71 -15.48 -30.90
C THR A 307 -9.26 -14.17 -31.43
N GLY A 308 -10.57 -14.11 -31.64
CA GLY A 308 -11.32 -12.89 -31.86
C GLY A 308 -11.98 -12.39 -30.58
N TYR A 309 -12.51 -11.18 -30.58
CA TYR A 309 -13.24 -10.62 -29.44
C TYR A 309 -14.41 -9.74 -29.87
N PHE A 310 -15.35 -9.61 -28.93
CA PHE A 310 -16.30 -8.50 -28.88
C PHE A 310 -16.02 -7.66 -27.63
N ALA A 311 -16.21 -6.34 -27.73
CA ALA A 311 -15.97 -5.45 -26.60
C ALA A 311 -16.96 -4.28 -26.57
N ILE A 312 -17.18 -3.76 -25.37
CA ILE A 312 -17.83 -2.46 -25.12
C ILE A 312 -16.88 -1.67 -24.25
N LEU A 313 -16.62 -0.41 -24.62
CA LEU A 313 -15.76 0.50 -23.88
C LEU A 313 -16.61 1.57 -23.19
N GLN A 314 -16.18 2.03 -22.06
CA GLN A 314 -16.64 3.26 -21.41
C GLN A 314 -15.45 4.16 -21.19
N ARG A 315 -15.51 5.39 -21.74
CA ARG A 315 -14.50 6.41 -21.42
C ARG A 315 -14.84 7.05 -20.08
N LEU A 316 -13.84 7.21 -19.25
CA LEU A 316 -13.96 7.82 -17.93
C LEU A 316 -13.07 9.06 -17.83
N ASP A 317 -13.43 9.97 -16.95
CA ASP A 317 -12.52 11.03 -16.52
C ASP A 317 -11.37 10.43 -15.73
N ILE A 318 -10.24 11.11 -15.70
CA ILE A 318 -9.08 10.66 -14.94
C ILE A 318 -9.18 11.22 -13.52
N ASP A 319 -9.39 10.31 -12.56
CA ASP A 319 -9.31 10.65 -11.15
C ASP A 319 -7.85 10.99 -10.79
N MET A 320 -7.60 12.29 -10.59
CA MET A 320 -6.28 12.80 -10.27
C MET A 320 -5.79 12.33 -8.92
N GLU A 321 -6.69 12.09 -7.98
CA GLU A 321 -6.34 11.57 -6.69
C GLU A 321 -5.82 10.13 -6.80
N PHE A 322 -6.47 9.29 -7.57
CA PHE A 322 -6.00 7.95 -7.87
C PHE A 322 -4.67 7.96 -8.62
N VAL A 323 -4.53 8.79 -9.65
CA VAL A 323 -3.31 8.90 -10.45
C VAL A 323 -2.10 9.29 -9.61
N CYS A 324 -2.24 10.29 -8.75
CA CYS A 324 -1.15 10.74 -7.87
C CYS A 324 -0.82 9.73 -6.74
N GLY A 325 -1.73 8.80 -6.43
CA GLY A 325 -1.58 7.85 -5.34
C GLY A 325 -1.23 6.43 -5.73
N SER A 326 -1.32 6.10 -7.02
CA SER A 326 -1.02 4.76 -7.49
C SER A 326 0.40 4.67 -8.03
N ASP A 327 1.26 3.90 -7.37
CA ASP A 327 2.62 3.61 -7.87
C ASP A 327 2.61 3.02 -9.29
N LYS A 328 1.58 2.28 -9.64
CA LYS A 328 1.42 1.66 -10.96
C LYS A 328 1.04 2.68 -12.02
N VAL A 329 0.11 3.57 -11.72
CA VAL A 329 -0.27 4.65 -12.64
C VAL A 329 0.83 5.71 -12.71
N GLY A 330 1.46 6.04 -11.60
CA GLY A 330 2.66 6.87 -11.55
C GLY A 330 3.81 6.27 -12.37
N ALA A 331 4.01 4.95 -12.33
CA ALA A 331 4.98 4.25 -13.14
C ALA A 331 4.63 4.28 -14.64
N LEU A 332 3.36 4.14 -15.01
CA LEU A 332 2.91 4.29 -16.40
C LEU A 332 3.14 5.71 -16.90
N MET A 333 2.81 6.72 -16.11
CA MET A 333 3.07 8.14 -16.43
C MET A 333 4.56 8.44 -16.53
N TYR A 334 5.39 7.78 -15.74
CA TYR A 334 6.85 7.89 -15.78
C TYR A 334 7.46 7.12 -16.97
N GLN A 335 6.89 5.97 -17.31
CA GLN A 335 7.35 5.10 -18.40
C GLN A 335 7.01 5.65 -19.78
N TYR A 336 5.94 6.45 -19.89
CA TYR A 336 5.50 7.10 -21.12
C TYR A 336 5.45 8.62 -20.96
N PRO A 337 6.58 9.28 -20.65
CA PRO A 337 6.59 10.72 -20.55
C PRO A 337 6.30 11.28 -21.95
N TYR A 338 5.15 11.93 -22.10
CA TYR A 338 4.91 12.75 -23.27
C TYR A 338 6.07 13.73 -23.46
N SER A 339 6.43 14.08 -24.69
CA SER A 339 7.53 14.99 -25.05
C SER A 339 7.41 16.42 -24.50
N GLY A 340 6.39 16.70 -23.70
CA GLY A 340 6.18 17.91 -22.89
C GLY A 340 6.40 17.71 -21.38
N ALA A 341 7.09 16.65 -20.97
CA ALA A 341 7.29 16.18 -19.59
C ALA A 341 7.96 17.16 -18.60
N SER A 342 8.25 18.38 -19.02
CA SER A 342 8.79 19.40 -18.13
C SER A 342 7.88 19.68 -16.91
N SER A 343 6.56 19.57 -17.05
CA SER A 343 5.61 19.86 -15.97
C SER A 343 5.62 18.80 -14.88
N TYR A 344 5.62 17.51 -15.23
CA TYR A 344 5.64 16.43 -14.22
C TYR A 344 6.99 16.33 -13.51
N THR A 345 8.09 16.47 -14.26
CA THR A 345 9.45 16.53 -13.68
C THR A 345 9.59 17.75 -12.76
N THR A 346 9.07 18.89 -13.15
CA THR A 346 9.06 20.11 -12.33
C THR A 346 8.23 19.94 -11.06
N TYR A 347 7.12 19.25 -11.13
CA TYR A 347 6.25 18.92 -10.01
C TYR A 347 6.94 18.03 -8.98
N TYR A 348 7.55 16.90 -9.40
CA TYR A 348 8.32 16.04 -8.49
C TYR A 348 9.52 16.78 -7.87
N THR A 349 10.19 17.58 -8.67
CA THR A 349 11.31 18.38 -8.21
C THR A 349 10.87 19.40 -7.15
N ASN A 350 9.72 20.05 -7.36
CA ASN A 350 9.20 21.01 -6.38
C ASN A 350 8.80 20.34 -5.06
N TYR A 351 8.12 19.18 -5.12
CA TYR A 351 7.79 18.40 -3.94
C TYR A 351 9.04 18.05 -3.13
N GLN A 352 10.03 17.45 -3.78
CA GLN A 352 11.26 17.04 -3.12
C GLN A 352 12.05 18.22 -2.56
N LEU A 353 12.18 19.30 -3.34
CA LEU A 353 12.88 20.52 -2.88
C LEU A 353 12.21 21.14 -1.65
N ILE A 354 10.88 21.18 -1.61
CA ILE A 354 10.15 21.69 -0.46
C ILE A 354 10.40 20.80 0.75
N LEU A 355 10.25 19.49 0.61
CA LEU A 355 10.45 18.54 1.70
C LEU A 355 11.89 18.59 2.23
N ASP A 356 12.87 18.59 1.34
CA ASP A 356 14.30 18.66 1.69
C ASP A 356 14.63 19.97 2.45
N SER A 357 13.99 21.08 2.07
CA SER A 357 14.14 22.36 2.79
C SER A 357 13.65 22.26 4.24
N TYR A 358 12.54 21.58 4.49
CA TYR A 358 12.03 21.38 5.85
C TYR A 358 12.92 20.42 6.64
N ILE A 359 13.40 19.34 6.01
CA ILE A 359 14.33 18.38 6.64
C ILE A 359 15.64 19.07 7.05
N GLN A 360 16.21 19.88 6.18
CA GLN A 360 17.45 20.62 6.47
C GLN A 360 17.29 21.63 7.62
N ASN A 361 16.10 22.14 7.85
CA ASN A 361 15.78 23.08 8.91
C ASN A 361 15.05 22.42 10.09
N SER A 362 15.23 21.11 10.28
CA SER A 362 14.68 20.36 11.40
C SER A 362 15.76 19.98 12.42
N ALA A 363 15.35 19.88 13.69
CA ALA A 363 16.19 19.38 14.77
C ALA A 363 15.38 18.40 15.64
N LEU A 364 16.06 17.36 16.11
CA LEU A 364 15.45 16.33 16.94
C LEU A 364 16.10 16.32 18.32
N VAL A 365 15.27 16.38 19.36
CA VAL A 365 15.72 16.38 20.75
C VAL A 365 14.96 15.32 21.54
N PRO A 366 15.64 14.33 22.19
CA PRO A 366 14.99 13.38 23.08
C PRO A 366 14.33 14.09 24.28
N THR A 367 13.05 13.82 24.53
CA THR A 367 12.28 14.40 25.64
C THR A 367 12.85 13.96 27.01
N ASP A 368 13.24 12.68 27.12
CA ASP A 368 13.96 12.12 28.28
C ASP A 368 15.16 11.29 27.81
N VAL A 369 16.35 11.83 28.00
CA VAL A 369 17.62 11.17 27.63
C VAL A 369 17.78 9.80 28.29
N LYS A 370 17.27 9.61 29.53
CA LYS A 370 17.38 8.31 30.22
C LYS A 370 16.44 7.28 29.60
N VAL A 371 15.24 7.67 29.23
CA VAL A 371 14.27 6.82 28.50
C VAL A 371 14.84 6.49 27.13
N TYR A 372 15.30 7.49 26.38
CA TYR A 372 15.85 7.31 25.05
C TYR A 372 17.06 6.36 25.02
N LYS A 373 17.98 6.45 26.01
CA LYS A 373 19.10 5.52 26.12
C LYS A 373 18.68 4.07 26.39
N ARG A 374 17.48 3.84 26.94
CA ARG A 374 16.94 2.48 27.21
C ARG A 374 16.27 1.84 26.00
N ILE A 375 15.90 2.61 25.00
CA ILE A 375 15.32 2.08 23.77
C ILE A 375 16.34 1.16 23.08
N GLY A 376 15.92 -0.06 22.74
CA GLY A 376 16.76 -1.02 22.05
C GLY A 376 16.06 -2.34 21.80
N ILE A 377 16.70 -3.20 20.99
CA ILE A 377 16.14 -4.48 20.54
C ILE A 377 15.73 -5.44 21.66
N ARG A 378 16.33 -5.31 22.84
CA ARG A 378 16.00 -6.13 24.04
C ARG A 378 14.97 -5.51 24.95
N THR A 379 14.64 -4.24 24.79
CA THR A 379 13.78 -3.50 25.70
C THR A 379 12.49 -3.00 25.06
N MET A 380 12.45 -2.93 23.73
CA MET A 380 11.29 -2.53 22.94
C MET A 380 10.52 -3.74 22.43
N TYR A 381 9.24 -3.84 22.80
CA TYR A 381 8.32 -4.93 22.45
C TYR A 381 6.98 -4.39 21.93
#